data_f764ac9ebe803a8b60f97c71334d5456
#
_entry.id   f764ac9ebe803a8b60f97c71334d5456
#
_cell.length_a   1.000
_cell.length_b   1.000
_cell.length_c   1.000
_cell.angle_alpha   90.00
_cell.angle_beta   90.00
_cell.angle_gamma   90.00
#
_symmetry.space_group_name_H-M   'P 1'
#
loop_
_entity.id
_entity.type
_entity.pdbx_description
1 polymer ?
#
loop_
_entity_poly.entity_id
_entity_poly.type
_entity_poly.pdbx_seq_one_letter_code
_entity_poly.pdbx_strand_id
1 'polypeptide(L)'
;MRRNGSKLNVLLLIVMLILLAYILKNNKDDNVRSNSSYDAVVIVVGNTKYSPEPNFSNISSFEKIIKDVFYNTESGKKANVTIISATENPKTIEIDNKYDVSPAANEIATKENLNLFIKGINKAVSSSPSESGADYFEAIRVAAESIKNASNPIIIIYGSGLSDSGVLNFAFDNLLEKYNENNDYVRNLLEENGKIKNGEYNNIPTVWYGAGQVVGKQKELKEWINILKNIYEDALSYLGLDVSFEQVNVSSSTKSVESDYEVNRTFVDTLESGDEINLTERYAEFYPDKDTLKNAAEVTNYLTDFSKKIINANSKIKVVGYQTTCATTKDLGYARAKTIARILISLGVSEDNIEVDGVAGPPDNRIENPKCGSNGIAGEHRTVRITVN
;
A
#
# COMPACT_ATOMS: atom_id res chain seq x y z
N MET A 1 -4.32 -6.28 71.01
CA MET A 1 -4.25 -6.59 69.58
C MET A 1 -5.32 -5.84 68.79
N ARG A 2 -5.19 -4.55 68.48
CA ARG A 2 -6.11 -3.77 67.66
C ARG A 2 -5.43 -2.51 67.09
N ARG A 3 -4.39 -2.65 66.25
CA ARG A 3 -3.75 -1.46 65.59
C ARG A 3 -3.31 -1.67 64.14
N ASN A 4 -3.53 -2.85 63.52
CA ASN A 4 -3.08 -3.13 62.13
C ASN A 4 -4.15 -2.94 61.05
N GLY A 5 -5.45 -2.80 61.42
CA GLY A 5 -6.52 -2.63 60.44
C GLY A 5 -6.52 -1.23 59.74
N SER A 6 -6.11 -0.20 60.47
CA SER A 6 -6.15 1.16 59.91
C SER A 6 -5.09 1.42 58.85
N LYS A 7 -3.92 0.81 58.97
CA LYS A 7 -2.83 0.99 57.98
C LYS A 7 -3.11 0.26 56.66
N LEU A 8 -3.75 -0.90 56.75
CA LEU A 8 -4.18 -1.69 55.57
C LEU A 8 -5.26 -0.94 54.77
N ASN A 9 -6.25 -0.37 55.47
CA ASN A 9 -7.30 0.41 54.81
C ASN A 9 -6.78 1.70 54.19
N VAL A 10 -5.79 2.38 54.78
CA VAL A 10 -5.14 3.56 54.17
C VAL A 10 -4.33 3.19 52.93
N LEU A 11 -3.63 2.05 52.96
CA LEU A 11 -2.88 1.56 51.76
C LEU A 11 -3.82 1.20 50.63
N LEU A 12 -4.93 0.53 50.90
CA LEU A 12 -5.97 0.18 49.92
C LEU A 12 -6.60 1.44 49.29
N LEU A 13 -6.87 2.45 50.11
CA LEU A 13 -7.40 3.74 49.63
C LEU A 13 -6.41 4.46 48.68
N ILE A 14 -5.11 4.45 49.01
CA ILE A 14 -4.07 5.03 48.15
C ILE A 14 -3.97 4.29 46.83
N VAL A 15 -3.99 2.95 46.82
CA VAL A 15 -3.96 2.14 45.58
C VAL A 15 -5.21 2.39 44.73
N MET A 16 -6.41 2.50 45.35
CA MET A 16 -7.62 2.86 44.64
C MET A 16 -7.57 4.25 44.02
N LEU A 17 -7.02 5.22 44.73
CA LEU A 17 -6.84 6.59 44.22
C LEU A 17 -5.85 6.65 43.06
N ILE A 18 -4.76 5.89 43.13
CA ILE A 18 -3.77 5.79 42.03
C ILE A 18 -4.42 5.11 40.81
N LEU A 19 -5.17 4.02 40.99
CA LEU A 19 -5.92 3.35 39.93
C LEU A 19 -6.98 4.28 39.30
N LEU A 20 -7.71 5.02 40.13
CA LEU A 20 -8.69 5.99 39.67
C LEU A 20 -8.05 7.14 38.89
N ALA A 21 -6.90 7.65 39.36
CA ALA A 21 -6.13 8.66 38.65
C ALA A 21 -5.56 8.15 37.31
N TYR A 22 -5.14 6.88 37.28
CA TYR A 22 -4.68 6.22 36.04
C TYR A 22 -5.83 6.05 35.04
N ILE A 23 -7.00 5.57 35.51
CA ILE A 23 -8.21 5.42 34.68
C ILE A 23 -8.69 6.82 34.18
N LEU A 24 -8.69 7.84 35.06
CA LEU A 24 -9.09 9.19 34.67
C LEU A 24 -8.09 9.85 33.72
N LYS A 25 -6.80 9.52 33.82
CA LYS A 25 -5.78 9.99 32.87
C LYS A 25 -5.98 9.34 31.49
N ASN A 26 -6.15 8.01 31.44
CA ASN A 26 -6.42 7.29 30.18
C ASN A 26 -7.75 7.70 29.55
N ASN A 27 -8.82 7.89 30.35
CA ASN A 27 -10.09 8.40 29.84
C ASN A 27 -10.04 9.87 29.41
N LYS A 28 -9.10 10.68 29.92
CA LYS A 28 -8.90 12.04 29.40
C LYS A 28 -8.24 12.07 28.04
N ASP A 29 -7.30 11.16 27.79
CA ASP A 29 -6.64 11.05 26.48
C ASP A 29 -7.63 10.55 25.40
N ASP A 30 -8.56 9.65 25.76
CA ASP A 30 -9.65 9.22 24.86
C ASP A 30 -10.74 10.29 24.63
N ASN A 31 -10.97 11.20 25.61
CA ASN A 31 -11.99 12.25 25.51
C ASN A 31 -11.50 13.55 24.84
N VAL A 32 -10.19 13.80 24.74
CA VAL A 32 -9.67 15.00 24.06
C VAL A 32 -9.77 14.88 22.52
N ARG A 33 -9.87 13.66 21.97
CA ARG A 33 -10.10 13.45 20.52
C ARG A 33 -11.58 13.53 20.07
N SER A 34 -12.55 13.69 20.99
CA SER A 34 -13.97 13.50 20.68
C SER A 34 -14.74 14.75 20.20
N ASN A 35 -14.10 15.93 20.03
CA ASN A 35 -14.78 17.16 19.62
C ASN A 35 -14.17 17.88 18.40
N SER A 36 -13.20 17.31 17.72
CA SER A 36 -12.71 17.88 16.48
C SER A 36 -13.52 17.37 15.29
N SER A 37 -14.38 18.20 14.78
CA SER A 37 -15.05 17.92 13.49
C SER A 37 -14.03 18.06 12.36
N TYR A 38 -13.80 17.00 11.61
CA TYR A 38 -12.90 17.02 10.47
C TYR A 38 -13.48 17.89 9.34
N ASP A 39 -12.64 18.66 8.65
CA ASP A 39 -12.99 19.51 7.52
C ASP A 39 -12.43 19.04 6.18
N ALA A 40 -11.51 18.09 6.21
CA ALA A 40 -10.95 17.42 5.03
C ALA A 40 -10.61 15.95 5.31
N VAL A 41 -10.97 15.07 4.40
CA VAL A 41 -10.68 13.64 4.47
C VAL A 41 -10.00 13.19 3.18
N VAL A 42 -8.89 12.47 3.30
CA VAL A 42 -8.36 11.71 2.16
C VAL A 42 -8.41 10.23 2.49
N ILE A 43 -8.96 9.44 1.57
CA ILE A 43 -9.06 7.99 1.67
C ILE A 43 -8.02 7.40 0.72
N VAL A 44 -7.00 6.74 1.26
CA VAL A 44 -6.01 5.97 0.49
C VAL A 44 -6.45 4.53 0.44
N VAL A 45 -6.56 3.98 -0.76
CA VAL A 45 -7.08 2.63 -0.98
C VAL A 45 -6.07 1.77 -1.72
N GLY A 46 -5.65 0.68 -1.09
CA GLY A 46 -4.89 -0.38 -1.75
C GLY A 46 -5.83 -1.49 -2.21
N ASN A 47 -6.31 -1.38 -3.44
CA ASN A 47 -7.21 -2.36 -4.06
C ASN A 47 -6.49 -3.18 -5.13
N THR A 48 -5.37 -3.80 -4.72
CA THR A 48 -4.56 -4.67 -5.59
C THR A 48 -4.74 -6.13 -5.20
N LYS A 49 -4.33 -7.05 -6.06
CA LYS A 49 -4.31 -8.48 -5.74
C LYS A 49 -3.49 -8.70 -4.47
N TYR A 50 -3.97 -9.54 -3.58
CA TYR A 50 -3.44 -9.81 -2.23
C TYR A 50 -3.77 -8.75 -1.16
N SER A 51 -4.44 -7.66 -1.50
CA SER A 51 -5.05 -6.77 -0.51
C SER A 51 -6.48 -7.21 -0.16
N PRO A 52 -6.95 -7.00 1.08
CA PRO A 52 -8.34 -7.22 1.41
C PRO A 52 -9.23 -6.25 0.61
N GLU A 53 -10.40 -6.73 0.17
CA GLU A 53 -11.36 -5.88 -0.53
C GLU A 53 -11.82 -4.73 0.36
N PRO A 54 -11.70 -3.46 -0.09
CA PRO A 54 -12.16 -2.32 0.69
C PRO A 54 -13.66 -2.39 0.93
N ASN A 55 -14.05 -2.47 2.20
CA ASN A 55 -15.45 -2.45 2.60
C ASN A 55 -15.62 -1.63 3.86
N PHE A 56 -16.03 -0.39 3.70
CA PHE A 56 -16.28 0.54 4.80
C PHE A 56 -17.68 0.40 5.42
N SER A 57 -18.58 -0.40 4.83
CA SER A 57 -20.00 -0.46 5.23
C SER A 57 -20.23 -0.90 6.68
N ASN A 58 -19.25 -1.57 7.29
CA ASN A 58 -19.33 -2.08 8.66
C ASN A 58 -18.30 -1.44 9.60
N ILE A 59 -17.68 -0.33 9.18
CA ILE A 59 -16.68 0.37 9.99
C ILE A 59 -17.32 1.64 10.57
N SER A 60 -17.75 1.55 11.82
CA SER A 60 -18.48 2.65 12.49
C SER A 60 -17.63 3.91 12.67
N SER A 61 -16.32 3.77 12.89
CA SER A 61 -15.37 4.89 12.97
C SER A 61 -15.27 5.63 11.64
N PHE A 62 -15.17 4.90 10.52
CA PHE A 62 -15.19 5.49 9.17
C PHE A 62 -16.49 6.27 8.90
N GLU A 63 -17.64 5.62 9.15
CA GLU A 63 -18.94 6.23 8.91
C GLU A 63 -19.09 7.53 9.73
N LYS A 64 -18.61 7.54 10.98
CA LYS A 64 -18.62 8.75 11.82
C LYS A 64 -17.77 9.86 11.20
N ILE A 65 -16.54 9.57 10.74
CA ILE A 65 -15.65 10.56 10.12
C ILE A 65 -16.31 11.18 8.88
N ILE A 66 -16.84 10.35 7.98
CA ILE A 66 -17.50 10.85 6.76
C ILE A 66 -18.73 11.68 7.11
N LYS A 67 -19.52 11.24 8.10
CA LYS A 67 -20.66 11.98 8.60
C LYS A 67 -20.27 13.36 9.13
N ASP A 68 -19.22 13.43 9.93
CA ASP A 68 -18.74 14.69 10.51
C ASP A 68 -18.35 15.69 9.40
N VAL A 69 -17.55 15.26 8.42
CA VAL A 69 -17.17 16.12 7.28
C VAL A 69 -18.40 16.56 6.48
N PHE A 70 -19.31 15.63 6.20
CA PHE A 70 -20.50 15.94 5.39
C PHE A 70 -21.41 16.96 6.09
N TYR A 71 -21.69 16.79 7.40
CA TYR A 71 -22.54 17.72 8.13
C TYR A 71 -21.89 19.08 8.42
N ASN A 72 -20.55 19.14 8.44
CA ASN A 72 -19.81 20.41 8.58
C ASN A 72 -19.67 21.17 7.25
N THR A 73 -20.02 20.53 6.14
CA THR A 73 -20.03 21.18 4.83
C THR A 73 -21.27 22.03 4.66
N GLU A 74 -21.12 23.27 4.18
CA GLU A 74 -22.24 24.15 3.89
C GLU A 74 -23.19 23.54 2.87
N SER A 75 -24.49 23.78 3.06
CA SER A 75 -25.53 23.31 2.13
C SER A 75 -25.22 23.76 0.68
N GLY A 76 -25.29 22.80 -0.24
CA GLY A 76 -24.99 23.01 -1.66
C GLY A 76 -23.51 23.02 -2.02
N LYS A 77 -22.59 22.94 -1.04
CA LYS A 77 -21.15 22.74 -1.29
C LYS A 77 -20.79 21.25 -1.22
N LYS A 78 -19.77 20.86 -1.96
CA LYS A 78 -19.24 19.49 -1.90
C LYS A 78 -18.42 19.27 -0.64
N ALA A 79 -18.61 18.12 0.00
CA ALA A 79 -17.76 17.69 1.10
C ALA A 79 -16.32 17.48 0.61
N ASN A 80 -15.35 17.92 1.40
CA ASN A 80 -13.93 17.80 1.05
C ASN A 80 -13.44 16.38 1.35
N VAL A 81 -13.80 15.44 0.48
CA VAL A 81 -13.39 14.03 0.53
C VAL A 81 -12.72 13.67 -0.79
N THR A 82 -11.48 13.23 -0.72
CA THR A 82 -10.69 12.78 -1.86
C THR A 82 -10.35 11.31 -1.69
N ILE A 83 -10.36 10.51 -2.76
CA ILE A 83 -9.98 9.10 -2.76
C ILE A 83 -8.74 8.96 -3.64
N ILE A 84 -7.70 8.28 -3.13
CA ILE A 84 -6.44 8.07 -3.83
C ILE A 84 -6.16 6.56 -3.90
N SER A 85 -5.84 6.05 -5.08
CA SER A 85 -5.38 4.67 -5.24
C SER A 85 -3.91 4.55 -4.82
N ALA A 86 -3.57 3.53 -4.00
CA ALA A 86 -2.20 3.19 -3.66
C ALA A 86 -1.60 2.25 -4.72
N THR A 87 -1.63 2.67 -5.98
CA THR A 87 -0.97 2.01 -7.10
C THR A 87 0.47 2.51 -7.25
N GLU A 88 1.22 1.93 -8.17
CA GLU A 88 2.60 2.37 -8.48
C GLU A 88 2.70 3.88 -8.73
N ASN A 89 1.70 4.46 -9.41
CA ASN A 89 1.54 5.90 -9.56
C ASN A 89 0.21 6.32 -8.93
N PRO A 90 0.21 6.81 -7.70
CA PRO A 90 -1.03 7.15 -6.98
C PRO A 90 -1.89 8.15 -7.75
N LYS A 91 -3.16 7.84 -7.91
CA LYS A 91 -4.13 8.67 -8.64
C LYS A 91 -5.41 8.87 -7.85
N THR A 92 -6.04 10.01 -8.07
CA THR A 92 -7.38 10.28 -7.55
C THR A 92 -8.41 9.39 -8.23
N ILE A 93 -9.26 8.76 -7.42
CA ILE A 93 -10.45 8.02 -7.86
C ILE A 93 -11.65 8.93 -7.71
N GLU A 94 -12.37 9.14 -8.80
CA GLU A 94 -13.56 10.00 -8.78
C GLU A 94 -14.80 9.26 -8.27
N ILE A 95 -15.59 9.94 -7.46
CA ILE A 95 -16.94 9.49 -7.08
C ILE A 95 -17.87 9.77 -8.25
N ASP A 96 -18.59 8.74 -8.71
CA ASP A 96 -19.57 8.87 -9.80
C ASP A 96 -20.56 10.03 -9.49
N ASN A 97 -20.73 10.93 -10.42
CA ASN A 97 -21.53 12.17 -10.26
C ASN A 97 -22.91 11.98 -9.63
N LYS A 98 -23.57 10.83 -9.83
CA LYS A 98 -24.87 10.53 -9.23
C LYS A 98 -24.83 10.31 -7.71
N TYR A 99 -23.63 10.07 -7.16
CA TYR A 99 -23.38 9.89 -5.74
C TYR A 99 -22.60 11.04 -5.11
N ASP A 100 -22.01 11.91 -5.93
CA ASP A 100 -21.27 13.10 -5.49
C ASP A 100 -22.25 14.24 -5.17
N VAL A 101 -22.99 14.03 -4.10
CA VAL A 101 -24.07 14.92 -3.64
C VAL A 101 -23.64 15.77 -2.45
N SER A 102 -24.25 16.94 -2.31
CA SER A 102 -23.96 17.91 -1.23
C SER A 102 -25.00 17.82 -0.10
N PRO A 103 -24.68 18.30 1.12
CA PRO A 103 -25.70 18.53 2.15
C PRO A 103 -26.81 19.41 1.64
N ALA A 104 -28.04 19.10 2.04
CA ALA A 104 -29.23 19.88 1.66
C ALA A 104 -29.60 20.95 2.71
N ALA A 105 -30.55 21.80 2.39
CA ALA A 105 -31.02 22.85 3.31
C ALA A 105 -31.85 22.32 4.49
N ASN A 106 -32.31 21.05 4.44
CA ASN A 106 -33.07 20.42 5.52
C ASN A 106 -32.43 19.10 5.94
N GLU A 107 -32.64 18.71 7.19
CA GLU A 107 -32.00 17.54 7.84
C GLU A 107 -32.36 16.22 7.16
N ILE A 108 -33.62 16.03 6.75
CA ILE A 108 -34.08 14.78 6.12
C ILE A 108 -33.36 14.57 4.79
N ALA A 109 -33.36 15.56 3.91
CA ALA A 109 -32.68 15.47 2.63
C ALA A 109 -31.13 15.36 2.81
N THR A 110 -30.58 16.03 3.82
CA THR A 110 -29.14 15.89 4.14
C THR A 110 -28.80 14.46 4.52
N LYS A 111 -29.63 13.77 5.32
CA LYS A 111 -29.42 12.38 5.70
C LYS A 111 -29.52 11.43 4.50
N GLU A 112 -30.47 11.67 3.59
CA GLU A 112 -30.58 10.89 2.35
C GLU A 112 -29.36 11.09 1.45
N ASN A 113 -28.92 12.33 1.29
CA ASN A 113 -27.73 12.67 0.53
C ASN A 113 -26.46 12.06 1.15
N LEU A 114 -26.31 12.07 2.49
CA LEU A 114 -25.19 11.40 3.16
C LEU A 114 -25.14 9.89 2.84
N ASN A 115 -26.30 9.21 2.87
CA ASN A 115 -26.35 7.79 2.53
C ASN A 115 -25.95 7.53 1.07
N LEU A 116 -26.37 8.41 0.14
CA LEU A 116 -25.94 8.33 -1.26
C LEU A 116 -24.44 8.58 -1.40
N PHE A 117 -23.91 9.57 -0.69
CA PHE A 117 -22.47 9.90 -0.71
C PHE A 117 -21.60 8.75 -0.18
N ILE A 118 -21.96 8.17 0.97
CA ILE A 118 -21.28 6.99 1.52
C ILE A 118 -21.33 5.81 0.54
N LYS A 119 -22.48 5.59 -0.11
CA LYS A 119 -22.60 4.57 -1.15
C LYS A 119 -21.67 4.84 -2.34
N GLY A 120 -21.52 6.10 -2.71
CA GLY A 120 -20.60 6.54 -3.76
C GLY A 120 -19.14 6.27 -3.40
N ILE A 121 -18.74 6.60 -2.18
CA ILE A 121 -17.39 6.29 -1.67
C ILE A 121 -17.15 4.78 -1.72
N ASN A 122 -18.04 3.96 -1.14
CA ASN A 122 -17.89 2.51 -1.13
C ASN A 122 -17.76 1.94 -2.56
N LYS A 123 -18.51 2.46 -3.50
CA LYS A 123 -18.40 2.04 -4.91
C LYS A 123 -17.07 2.45 -5.53
N ALA A 124 -16.60 3.67 -5.26
CA ALA A 124 -15.33 4.16 -5.78
C ALA A 124 -14.14 3.36 -5.24
N VAL A 125 -14.11 3.09 -3.93
CA VAL A 125 -13.02 2.33 -3.29
C VAL A 125 -12.99 0.85 -3.68
N SER A 126 -14.12 0.28 -4.07
CA SER A 126 -14.23 -1.10 -4.57
C SER A 126 -13.98 -1.22 -6.08
N SER A 127 -13.68 -0.12 -6.77
CA SER A 127 -13.32 -0.17 -8.19
C SER A 127 -11.92 -0.75 -8.36
N SER A 128 -11.71 -1.49 -9.45
CA SER A 128 -10.37 -1.99 -9.79
C SER A 128 -9.43 -0.82 -10.05
N PRO A 129 -8.16 -0.90 -9.59
CA PRO A 129 -7.17 0.12 -9.88
C PRO A 129 -6.89 0.19 -11.39
N SER A 130 -6.43 1.33 -11.86
CA SER A 130 -6.11 1.56 -13.27
C SER A 130 -4.68 1.16 -13.63
N GLU A 131 -3.87 0.78 -12.66
CA GLU A 131 -2.44 0.45 -12.80
C GLU A 131 -2.04 -0.72 -11.92
N SER A 132 -0.98 -1.42 -12.34
CA SER A 132 -0.36 -2.50 -11.55
C SER A 132 0.54 -1.95 -10.46
N GLY A 133 0.94 -2.80 -9.52
CA GLY A 133 1.84 -2.44 -8.43
C GLY A 133 1.16 -1.68 -7.29
N ALA A 134 1.92 -1.42 -6.24
CA ALA A 134 1.47 -0.65 -5.09
C ALA A 134 2.60 0.21 -4.51
N ASP A 135 2.28 1.46 -4.20
CA ASP A 135 3.11 2.38 -3.42
C ASP A 135 2.26 3.10 -2.38
N TYR A 136 2.06 2.45 -1.23
CA TYR A 136 1.29 3.04 -0.14
C TYR A 136 1.96 4.28 0.43
N PHE A 137 3.29 4.28 0.54
CA PHE A 137 4.00 5.40 1.14
C PHE A 137 3.85 6.67 0.31
N GLU A 138 4.04 6.58 -1.02
CA GLU A 138 3.83 7.70 -1.92
C GLU A 138 2.36 8.15 -1.95
N ALA A 139 1.40 7.21 -1.95
CA ALA A 139 -0.02 7.54 -1.90
C ALA A 139 -0.39 8.31 -0.62
N ILE A 140 0.17 7.92 0.53
CA ILE A 140 -0.05 8.61 1.81
C ILE A 140 0.62 9.99 1.77
N ARG A 141 1.82 10.13 1.19
CA ARG A 141 2.50 11.42 1.02
C ARG A 141 1.68 12.36 0.14
N VAL A 142 1.15 11.88 -0.98
CA VAL A 142 0.25 12.66 -1.85
C VAL A 142 -1.03 13.05 -1.10
N ALA A 143 -1.59 12.14 -0.30
CA ALA A 143 -2.75 12.42 0.53
C ALA A 143 -2.47 13.55 1.53
N ALA A 144 -1.37 13.45 2.28
CA ALA A 144 -0.98 14.45 3.27
C ALA A 144 -0.74 15.82 2.62
N GLU A 145 -0.06 15.86 1.47
CA GLU A 145 0.19 17.08 0.72
C GLU A 145 -1.12 17.77 0.29
N SER A 146 -2.12 16.98 -0.12
CA SER A 146 -3.41 17.52 -0.59
C SER A 146 -4.24 18.21 0.50
N ILE A 147 -4.05 17.85 1.78
CA ILE A 147 -4.84 18.37 2.91
C ILE A 147 -4.02 19.11 3.98
N LYS A 148 -2.72 19.32 3.77
CA LYS A 148 -1.84 19.97 4.77
C LYS A 148 -2.28 21.36 5.21
N ASN A 149 -3.06 22.05 4.39
CA ASN A 149 -3.60 23.39 4.66
C ASN A 149 -5.02 23.39 5.26
N ALA A 150 -5.64 22.22 5.42
CA ALA A 150 -6.94 22.13 6.09
C ALA A 150 -6.78 22.36 7.60
N SER A 151 -7.84 22.84 8.26
CA SER A 151 -7.78 23.14 9.69
C SER A 151 -7.81 21.89 10.56
N ASN A 152 -8.61 20.89 10.16
CA ASN A 152 -8.77 19.60 10.84
C ASN A 152 -8.76 18.45 9.83
N PRO A 153 -7.61 18.17 9.19
CA PRO A 153 -7.49 17.11 8.21
C PRO A 153 -7.44 15.73 8.86
N ILE A 154 -7.85 14.69 8.12
CA ILE A 154 -7.62 13.29 8.48
C ILE A 154 -7.31 12.46 7.25
N ILE A 155 -6.40 11.51 7.37
CA ILE A 155 -6.13 10.49 6.36
C ILE A 155 -6.71 9.16 6.83
N ILE A 156 -7.42 8.49 5.95
CA ILE A 156 -7.93 7.13 6.15
C ILE A 156 -7.24 6.22 5.14
N ILE A 157 -6.64 5.13 5.61
CA ILE A 157 -5.98 4.16 4.75
C ILE A 157 -6.71 2.84 4.84
N TYR A 158 -6.97 2.19 3.71
CA TYR A 158 -7.50 0.84 3.66
C TYR A 158 -6.61 -0.05 2.77
N GLY A 159 -6.09 -1.12 3.33
CA GLY A 159 -5.30 -2.09 2.59
C GLY A 159 -4.17 -2.72 3.40
N SER A 160 -3.47 -3.67 2.78
CA SER A 160 -2.42 -4.46 3.45
C SER A 160 -1.18 -3.68 3.86
N GLY A 161 -0.85 -2.62 3.14
CA GLY A 161 0.42 -1.91 3.29
C GLY A 161 1.59 -2.55 2.53
N LEU A 162 1.38 -3.64 1.83
CA LEU A 162 2.45 -4.24 1.03
C LEU A 162 2.63 -3.44 -0.26
N SER A 163 3.74 -2.72 -0.33
CA SER A 163 4.20 -2.03 -1.53
C SER A 163 5.25 -2.88 -2.24
N ASP A 164 5.17 -2.91 -3.57
CA ASP A 164 6.20 -3.50 -4.42
C ASP A 164 6.91 -2.44 -5.25
N SER A 165 6.71 -1.18 -4.88
CA SER A 165 7.28 -0.02 -5.53
C SER A 165 7.54 1.12 -4.55
N GLY A 166 8.28 2.15 -4.98
CA GLY A 166 8.62 3.31 -4.16
C GLY A 166 9.73 3.06 -3.16
N VAL A 167 9.82 3.94 -2.17
CA VAL A 167 10.88 3.92 -1.15
C VAL A 167 10.72 2.72 -0.21
N LEU A 168 9.48 2.40 0.16
CA LEU A 168 9.17 1.25 1.02
C LEU A 168 8.76 0.06 0.16
N ASN A 169 9.71 -0.55 -0.52
CA ASN A 169 9.50 -1.70 -1.38
C ASN A 169 9.74 -3.00 -0.62
N PHE A 170 8.67 -3.76 -0.37
CA PHE A 170 8.74 -5.03 0.37
C PHE A 170 9.10 -6.22 -0.53
N ALA A 171 8.93 -6.12 -1.84
CA ALA A 171 9.17 -7.23 -2.75
C ALA A 171 10.67 -7.43 -3.07
N PHE A 172 11.42 -6.33 -3.20
CA PHE A 172 12.81 -6.38 -3.68
C PHE A 172 13.85 -6.07 -2.60
N ASP A 173 13.50 -5.25 -1.59
CA ASP A 173 14.49 -4.69 -0.68
C ASP A 173 14.67 -5.50 0.62
N ASN A 174 14.02 -6.65 0.77
CA ASN A 174 13.99 -7.42 2.05
C ASN A 174 13.72 -6.51 3.26
N LEU A 175 12.85 -5.53 3.09
CA LEU A 175 12.64 -4.45 4.05
C LEU A 175 12.23 -4.96 5.42
N LEU A 176 11.42 -6.04 5.49
CA LEU A 176 11.00 -6.66 6.74
C LEU A 176 12.19 -7.23 7.52
N GLU A 177 13.08 -7.97 6.85
CA GLU A 177 14.27 -8.58 7.45
C GLU A 177 15.27 -7.50 7.89
N LYS A 178 15.56 -6.52 7.02
CA LYS A 178 16.48 -5.41 7.32
C LYS A 178 16.03 -4.57 8.50
N TYR A 179 14.73 -4.26 8.58
CA TYR A 179 14.18 -3.53 9.71
C TYR A 179 14.21 -4.35 11.00
N ASN A 180 13.94 -5.66 10.93
CA ASN A 180 14.03 -6.55 12.10
C ASN A 180 15.45 -6.65 12.65
N GLU A 181 16.46 -6.57 11.79
CA GLU A 181 17.88 -6.53 12.16
C GLU A 181 18.31 -5.16 12.70
N ASN A 182 17.76 -4.08 12.14
CA ASN A 182 18.09 -2.70 12.50
C ASN A 182 16.89 -1.77 12.38
N ASN A 183 16.30 -1.37 13.50
CA ASN A 183 15.12 -0.50 13.54
C ASN A 183 15.36 0.91 12.95
N ASP A 184 16.62 1.38 12.89
CA ASP A 184 16.94 2.66 12.25
C ASP A 184 16.99 2.56 10.72
N TYR A 185 16.86 1.36 10.14
CA TYR A 185 16.98 1.14 8.70
C TYR A 185 16.01 2.02 7.88
N VAL A 186 14.75 2.07 8.29
CA VAL A 186 13.72 2.86 7.58
C VAL A 186 14.04 4.35 7.62
N ARG A 187 14.45 4.87 8.78
CA ARG A 187 14.84 6.28 8.90
C ARG A 187 16.00 6.62 7.96
N ASN A 188 17.05 5.82 7.99
CA ASN A 188 18.21 6.01 7.13
C ASN A 188 17.81 5.96 5.64
N LEU A 189 16.96 4.99 5.26
CA LEU A 189 16.44 4.87 3.90
C LEU A 189 15.67 6.13 3.44
N LEU A 190 14.85 6.70 4.32
CA LEU A 190 14.08 7.92 4.03
C LEU A 190 15.00 9.14 3.92
N GLU A 191 16.01 9.26 4.78
CA GLU A 191 17.00 10.34 4.74
C GLU A 191 17.87 10.28 3.48
N GLU A 192 18.34 9.11 3.11
CA GLU A 192 19.13 8.88 1.89
C GLU A 192 18.32 9.18 0.62
N ASN A 193 17.03 8.93 0.63
CA ASN A 193 16.14 9.23 -0.50
C ASN A 193 16.07 10.74 -0.79
N GLY A 194 16.27 11.60 0.20
CA GLY A 194 16.39 13.06 0.05
C GLY A 194 15.14 13.80 -0.44
N LYS A 195 14.07 13.07 -0.77
CA LYS A 195 12.78 13.63 -1.25
C LYS A 195 11.80 13.90 -0.12
N ILE A 196 12.12 13.47 1.10
CA ILE A 196 11.23 13.44 2.25
C ILE A 196 11.88 14.26 3.36
N LYS A 197 11.12 15.18 3.95
CA LYS A 197 11.57 16.00 5.06
C LYS A 197 10.98 15.50 6.37
N ASN A 198 11.83 15.41 7.38
CA ASN A 198 11.38 15.09 8.73
C ASN A 198 10.41 16.16 9.24
N GLY A 199 9.23 15.74 9.72
CA GLY A 199 8.23 16.64 10.27
C GLY A 199 7.60 17.59 9.23
N GLU A 200 7.48 17.15 7.97
CA GLU A 200 6.90 17.94 6.88
C GLU A 200 5.43 18.28 7.14
N TYR A 201 4.72 17.39 7.83
CA TYR A 201 3.29 17.56 8.16
C TYR A 201 3.10 17.73 9.68
N ASN A 202 2.08 18.51 10.05
CA ASN A 202 1.81 18.86 11.46
C ASN A 202 0.84 17.88 12.12
N ASN A 203 1.31 16.68 12.48
CA ASN A 203 0.55 15.67 13.22
C ASN A 203 -0.84 15.39 12.63
N ILE A 204 -0.91 15.18 11.30
CA ILE A 204 -2.17 14.81 10.65
C ILE A 204 -2.61 13.44 11.16
N PRO A 205 -3.80 13.33 11.81
CA PRO A 205 -4.34 12.06 12.23
C PRO A 205 -4.49 11.11 11.04
N THR A 206 -4.00 9.89 11.19
CA THR A 206 -4.03 8.87 10.15
C THR A 206 -4.55 7.57 10.73
N VAL A 207 -5.66 7.06 10.20
CA VAL A 207 -6.27 5.80 10.63
C VAL A 207 -6.10 4.77 9.54
N TRP A 208 -5.48 3.63 9.87
CA TRP A 208 -5.21 2.57 8.92
C TRP A 208 -6.02 1.31 9.21
N TYR A 209 -6.95 0.99 8.32
CA TYR A 209 -7.75 -0.23 8.36
C TYR A 209 -7.09 -1.33 7.53
N GLY A 210 -6.92 -2.52 8.13
CA GLY A 210 -6.43 -3.70 7.42
C GLY A 210 -4.93 -3.76 7.19
N ALA A 211 -4.12 -2.94 7.88
CA ALA A 211 -2.66 -3.03 7.82
C ALA A 211 -2.18 -4.46 8.17
N GLY A 212 -1.38 -5.05 7.28
CA GLY A 212 -0.88 -6.41 7.43
C GLY A 212 -1.92 -7.51 7.17
N GLN A 213 -3.15 -7.17 6.81
CA GLN A 213 -4.12 -8.16 6.37
C GLN A 213 -3.80 -8.57 4.93
N VAL A 214 -3.38 -9.82 4.79
CA VAL A 214 -2.94 -10.39 3.52
C VAL A 214 -3.77 -11.60 3.14
N VAL A 215 -3.96 -11.80 1.86
CA VAL A 215 -4.73 -12.90 1.28
C VAL A 215 -3.90 -13.63 0.22
N GLY A 216 -4.34 -14.81 -0.20
CA GLY A 216 -3.69 -15.55 -1.27
C GLY A 216 -2.24 -15.94 -0.93
N LYS A 217 -1.33 -15.68 -1.84
CA LYS A 217 0.10 -16.06 -1.76
C LYS A 217 0.91 -15.29 -0.70
N GLN A 218 0.35 -14.23 -0.10
CA GLN A 218 1.05 -13.44 0.94
C GLN A 218 0.73 -13.93 2.38
N LYS A 219 0.04 -15.06 2.54
CA LYS A 219 -0.40 -15.57 3.86
C LYS A 219 0.74 -15.89 4.82
N GLU A 220 1.91 -16.21 4.31
CA GLU A 220 3.11 -16.50 5.09
C GLU A 220 3.62 -15.29 5.90
N LEU A 221 3.20 -14.08 5.52
CA LEU A 221 3.63 -12.85 6.20
C LEU A 221 3.00 -12.65 7.59
N LYS A 222 2.17 -13.56 8.10
CA LYS A 222 1.47 -13.39 9.39
C LYS A 222 2.37 -13.03 10.55
N GLU A 223 3.53 -13.65 10.64
CA GLU A 223 4.51 -13.42 11.70
C GLU A 223 5.20 -12.05 11.57
N TRP A 224 5.20 -11.48 10.38
CA TRP A 224 5.84 -10.21 10.04
C TRP A 224 4.91 -8.99 10.11
N ILE A 225 3.61 -9.18 10.39
CA ILE A 225 2.61 -8.10 10.41
C ILE A 225 2.98 -6.98 11.37
N ASN A 226 3.51 -7.32 12.54
CA ASN A 226 3.91 -6.29 13.52
C ASN A 226 5.12 -5.50 13.03
N ILE A 227 6.07 -6.14 12.36
CA ILE A 227 7.23 -5.47 11.77
C ILE A 227 6.78 -4.55 10.64
N LEU A 228 5.88 -5.00 9.76
CA LEU A 228 5.28 -4.15 8.73
C LEU A 228 4.63 -2.89 9.32
N LYS A 229 3.86 -3.04 10.40
CA LYS A 229 3.22 -1.90 11.09
C LYS A 229 4.25 -0.94 11.68
N ASN A 230 5.28 -1.47 12.34
CA ASN A 230 6.35 -0.66 12.93
C ASN A 230 7.10 0.13 11.85
N ILE A 231 7.37 -0.48 10.69
CA ILE A 231 7.98 0.20 9.53
C ILE A 231 7.15 1.41 9.12
N TYR A 232 5.83 1.23 8.98
CA TYR A 232 4.95 2.36 8.62
C TYR A 232 4.78 3.36 9.74
N GLU A 233 4.73 2.94 10.99
CA GLU A 233 4.69 3.84 12.15
C GLU A 233 5.92 4.76 12.16
N ASP A 234 7.12 4.20 11.98
CA ASP A 234 8.36 4.96 11.91
C ASP A 234 8.39 5.89 10.69
N ALA A 235 8.03 5.36 9.50
CA ALA A 235 8.03 6.14 8.26
C ALA A 235 7.02 7.29 8.30
N LEU A 236 5.81 7.06 8.80
CA LEU A 236 4.76 8.07 8.86
C LEU A 236 5.01 9.08 9.98
N SER A 237 5.54 8.65 11.13
CA SER A 237 5.99 9.55 12.18
C SER A 237 7.14 10.45 11.70
N TYR A 238 8.05 9.92 10.87
CA TYR A 238 9.11 10.73 10.25
C TYR A 238 8.53 11.85 9.39
N LEU A 239 7.44 11.60 8.66
CA LEU A 239 6.72 12.63 7.90
C LEU A 239 5.94 13.61 8.77
N GLY A 240 5.71 13.32 10.04
CA GLY A 240 4.84 14.09 10.94
C GLY A 240 3.37 13.71 10.84
N LEU A 241 3.07 12.44 10.58
CA LEU A 241 1.72 11.87 10.62
C LEU A 241 1.55 11.07 11.92
N ASP A 242 0.36 11.15 12.53
CA ASP A 242 -0.01 10.39 13.74
C ASP A 242 -0.85 9.19 13.34
N VAL A 243 -0.20 8.02 13.13
CA VAL A 243 -0.85 6.82 12.63
C VAL A 243 -1.40 5.94 13.75
N SER A 244 -2.61 5.44 13.54
CA SER A 244 -3.24 4.39 14.35
C SER A 244 -3.72 3.24 13.46
N PHE A 245 -3.50 2.00 13.91
CA PHE A 245 -3.91 0.81 13.18
C PHE A 245 -5.17 0.22 13.80
N GLU A 246 -6.25 0.16 13.01
CA GLU A 246 -7.49 -0.49 13.41
C GLU A 246 -7.65 -1.86 12.74
N GLN A 247 -8.06 -2.86 13.53
CA GLN A 247 -8.37 -4.17 12.98
C GLN A 247 -9.73 -4.13 12.31
N VAL A 248 -9.79 -4.62 11.09
CA VAL A 248 -11.04 -4.84 10.38
C VAL A 248 -11.36 -6.33 10.44
N ASN A 249 -12.57 -6.68 10.89
CA ASN A 249 -13.06 -8.04 10.79
C ASN A 249 -13.30 -8.36 9.31
N VAL A 250 -12.25 -8.81 8.63
CA VAL A 250 -12.38 -9.40 7.31
C VAL A 250 -13.08 -10.73 7.51
N SER A 251 -14.33 -10.85 7.06
CA SER A 251 -15.03 -12.13 7.10
C SER A 251 -14.20 -13.15 6.31
N SER A 252 -14.11 -14.38 6.80
CA SER A 252 -13.41 -15.49 6.16
C SER A 252 -13.92 -15.82 4.75
N SER A 253 -15.00 -15.18 4.33
CA SER A 253 -15.63 -15.26 3.01
C SER A 253 -15.26 -14.09 2.08
N THR A 254 -14.39 -13.17 2.50
CA THR A 254 -13.91 -12.14 1.58
C THR A 254 -13.12 -12.84 0.48
N LYS A 255 -13.72 -12.91 -0.69
CA LYS A 255 -13.00 -13.18 -1.92
C LYS A 255 -11.84 -12.19 -1.94
N SER A 256 -10.63 -12.69 -2.16
CA SER A 256 -9.54 -11.81 -2.60
C SER A 256 -10.12 -10.95 -3.72
N VAL A 257 -9.91 -9.66 -3.68
CA VAL A 257 -10.25 -8.82 -4.81
C VAL A 257 -9.59 -9.49 -6.00
N GLU A 258 -10.39 -9.97 -6.96
CA GLU A 258 -9.89 -10.31 -8.27
C GLU A 258 -9.51 -8.99 -8.93
N SER A 259 -8.50 -8.33 -8.37
CA SER A 259 -7.86 -7.23 -9.05
C SER A 259 -7.13 -7.85 -10.23
N ASP A 260 -7.38 -7.31 -11.36
CA ASP A 260 -6.67 -7.66 -12.57
C ASP A 260 -5.20 -7.21 -12.51
N TYR A 261 -4.84 -6.37 -11.54
CA TYR A 261 -3.51 -5.81 -11.37
C TYR A 261 -2.82 -6.43 -10.16
N GLU A 262 -1.65 -7.01 -10.40
CA GLU A 262 -0.85 -7.71 -9.40
C GLU A 262 0.20 -6.79 -8.80
N VAL A 263 0.44 -6.96 -7.50
CA VAL A 263 1.67 -6.52 -6.85
C VAL A 263 2.64 -7.70 -6.81
N ASN A 264 3.93 -7.41 -6.86
CA ASN A 264 4.94 -8.44 -6.66
C ASN A 264 4.82 -9.02 -5.26
N ARG A 265 5.01 -10.34 -5.16
CA ARG A 265 4.99 -11.03 -3.88
C ARG A 265 6.19 -10.60 -3.02
N THR A 266 5.93 -10.37 -1.74
CA THR A 266 6.98 -10.23 -0.73
C THR A 266 7.44 -11.63 -0.32
N PHE A 267 8.73 -11.92 -0.44
CA PHE A 267 9.34 -13.18 -0.05
C PHE A 267 10.14 -12.97 1.23
N VAL A 268 9.72 -13.59 2.32
CA VAL A 268 10.44 -13.49 3.60
C VAL A 268 11.38 -14.68 3.77
N ASP A 269 10.88 -15.90 3.60
CA ASP A 269 11.67 -17.10 3.88
C ASP A 269 11.98 -17.95 2.63
N THR A 270 10.97 -18.48 1.96
CA THR A 270 11.13 -19.45 0.87
C THR A 270 10.39 -19.05 -0.38
N LEU A 271 10.90 -19.53 -1.53
CA LEU A 271 10.19 -19.45 -2.80
C LEU A 271 9.37 -20.72 -3.00
N GLU A 272 8.15 -20.52 -3.51
CA GLU A 272 7.25 -21.61 -3.87
C GLU A 272 7.04 -21.66 -5.40
N SER A 273 6.72 -22.85 -5.91
CA SER A 273 6.36 -22.98 -7.32
C SER A 273 5.15 -22.11 -7.67
N GLY A 274 5.28 -21.36 -8.73
CA GLY A 274 4.29 -20.37 -9.18
C GLY A 274 4.46 -18.97 -8.58
N ASP A 275 5.51 -18.71 -7.80
CA ASP A 275 5.88 -17.35 -7.41
C ASP A 275 6.38 -16.56 -8.60
N GLU A 276 6.00 -15.30 -8.68
CA GLU A 276 6.29 -14.43 -9.82
C GLU A 276 6.84 -13.07 -9.39
N ILE A 277 7.82 -12.59 -10.15
CA ILE A 277 8.28 -11.19 -10.12
C ILE A 277 8.08 -10.59 -11.50
N ASN A 278 7.42 -9.45 -11.56
CA ASN A 278 7.22 -8.68 -12.77
C ASN A 278 8.17 -7.47 -12.77
N LEU A 279 9.19 -7.53 -13.61
CA LEU A 279 10.09 -6.42 -13.87
C LEU A 279 9.46 -5.52 -14.94
N THR A 280 8.60 -4.62 -14.51
CA THR A 280 8.00 -3.60 -15.38
C THR A 280 9.04 -2.58 -15.83
N GLU A 281 8.69 -1.64 -16.71
CA GLU A 281 9.61 -0.57 -17.17
C GLU A 281 10.25 0.21 -16.01
N ARG A 282 9.59 0.30 -14.87
CA ARG A 282 10.11 0.96 -13.67
C ARG A 282 11.32 0.24 -13.07
N TYR A 283 11.28 -1.10 -13.04
CA TYR A 283 12.37 -1.89 -12.45
C TYR A 283 13.44 -2.24 -13.46
N ALA A 284 13.05 -2.53 -14.72
CA ALA A 284 13.94 -2.91 -15.79
C ALA A 284 13.67 -2.04 -17.03
N GLU A 285 14.22 -0.82 -17.04
CA GLU A 285 14.01 0.12 -18.13
C GLU A 285 14.91 -0.22 -19.32
N PHE A 286 14.31 -0.76 -20.36
CA PHE A 286 15.00 -1.03 -21.62
C PHE A 286 14.96 0.19 -22.54
N TYR A 287 16.06 0.43 -23.29
CA TYR A 287 15.99 1.38 -24.40
C TYR A 287 14.93 0.95 -25.42
N PRO A 288 14.24 1.89 -26.08
CA PRO A 288 13.30 1.58 -27.14
C PRO A 288 13.95 0.66 -28.19
N ASP A 289 13.22 -0.41 -28.56
CA ASP A 289 13.64 -1.42 -29.55
C ASP A 289 15.01 -2.07 -29.29
N LYS A 290 15.46 -2.09 -28.02
CA LYS A 290 16.70 -2.74 -27.59
C LYS A 290 16.47 -3.67 -26.41
N ASP A 291 17.42 -4.59 -26.25
CA ASP A 291 17.55 -5.48 -25.10
C ASP A 291 18.54 -4.93 -24.03
N THR A 292 19.01 -3.70 -24.22
CA THR A 292 19.94 -3.02 -23.33
C THR A 292 19.17 -2.24 -22.27
N LEU A 293 19.49 -2.48 -21.01
CA LEU A 293 18.93 -1.77 -19.86
C LEU A 293 19.55 -0.36 -19.73
N LYS A 294 18.74 0.62 -19.37
CA LYS A 294 19.20 1.94 -18.95
C LYS A 294 19.71 1.96 -17.51
N ASN A 295 19.12 1.12 -16.65
CA ASN A 295 19.31 1.05 -15.21
C ASN A 295 19.86 -0.31 -14.74
N ALA A 296 20.81 -0.90 -15.45
CA ALA A 296 21.30 -2.26 -15.18
C ALA A 296 21.82 -2.45 -13.74
N ALA A 297 22.45 -1.44 -13.13
CA ALA A 297 22.92 -1.51 -11.74
C ALA A 297 21.76 -1.62 -10.75
N GLU A 298 20.68 -0.86 -10.96
CA GLU A 298 19.48 -0.91 -10.12
C GLU A 298 18.79 -2.27 -10.26
N VAL A 299 18.63 -2.78 -11.49
CA VAL A 299 18.07 -4.12 -11.73
C VAL A 299 18.89 -5.20 -11.01
N THR A 300 20.23 -5.07 -11.04
CA THR A 300 21.10 -6.02 -10.33
C THR A 300 20.86 -5.97 -8.82
N ASN A 301 20.71 -4.77 -8.26
CA ASN A 301 20.38 -4.62 -6.84
C ASN A 301 19.03 -5.25 -6.49
N TYR A 302 17.99 -4.95 -7.26
CA TYR A 302 16.64 -5.53 -7.05
C TYR A 302 16.65 -7.07 -7.08
N LEU A 303 17.45 -7.67 -7.95
CA LEU A 303 17.51 -9.12 -8.10
C LEU A 303 18.46 -9.81 -7.11
N THR A 304 19.27 -9.07 -6.35
CA THR A 304 20.30 -9.66 -5.48
C THR A 304 19.71 -10.59 -4.43
N ASP A 305 18.73 -10.11 -3.67
CA ASP A 305 18.13 -10.91 -2.59
C ASP A 305 17.23 -12.02 -3.13
N PHE A 306 16.50 -11.75 -4.21
CA PHE A 306 15.74 -12.77 -4.91
C PHE A 306 16.64 -13.90 -5.43
N SER A 307 17.79 -13.57 -6.01
CA SER A 307 18.78 -14.56 -6.47
C SER A 307 19.30 -15.45 -5.34
N LYS A 308 19.58 -14.87 -4.15
CA LYS A 308 19.97 -15.66 -2.97
C LYS A 308 18.89 -16.68 -2.59
N LYS A 309 17.61 -16.29 -2.62
CA LYS A 309 16.50 -17.21 -2.32
C LYS A 309 16.37 -18.32 -3.36
N ILE A 310 16.55 -18.03 -4.65
CA ILE A 310 16.60 -19.03 -5.73
C ILE A 310 17.75 -20.02 -5.48
N ILE A 311 18.94 -19.54 -5.17
CA ILE A 311 20.13 -20.35 -4.92
C ILE A 311 19.91 -21.25 -3.71
N ASN A 312 19.46 -20.69 -2.58
CA ASN A 312 19.23 -21.43 -1.35
C ASN A 312 18.17 -22.53 -1.48
N ALA A 313 17.10 -22.25 -2.23
CA ALA A 313 16.04 -23.22 -2.52
C ALA A 313 16.37 -24.17 -3.67
N ASN A 314 17.47 -23.93 -4.40
CA ASN A 314 17.82 -24.62 -5.66
C ASN A 314 16.63 -24.66 -6.65
N SER A 315 15.88 -23.56 -6.71
CA SER A 315 14.66 -23.47 -7.52
C SER A 315 14.98 -23.32 -8.99
N LYS A 316 14.15 -23.91 -9.84
CA LYS A 316 14.12 -23.62 -11.28
C LYS A 316 13.23 -22.41 -11.53
N ILE A 317 13.63 -21.58 -12.47
CA ILE A 317 12.89 -20.39 -12.83
C ILE A 317 12.69 -20.28 -14.34
N LYS A 318 11.59 -19.65 -14.73
CA LYS A 318 11.32 -19.26 -16.11
C LYS A 318 11.34 -17.74 -16.22
N VAL A 319 12.15 -17.21 -17.13
CA VAL A 319 12.29 -15.77 -17.42
C VAL A 319 11.63 -15.50 -18.78
N VAL A 320 10.53 -14.77 -18.77
CA VAL A 320 9.74 -14.46 -19.98
C VAL A 320 9.79 -12.97 -20.26
N GLY A 321 10.33 -12.57 -21.41
CA GLY A 321 10.32 -11.18 -21.83
C GLY A 321 9.20 -10.89 -22.81
N TYR A 322 8.57 -9.74 -22.64
CA TYR A 322 7.44 -9.29 -23.45
C TYR A 322 7.86 -8.17 -24.42
N GLN A 323 7.17 -8.14 -25.54
CA GLN A 323 7.33 -7.07 -26.53
C GLN A 323 5.99 -6.73 -27.15
N THR A 324 5.83 -5.49 -27.63
CA THR A 324 4.64 -5.12 -28.41
C THR A 324 4.60 -5.91 -29.72
N THR A 325 3.42 -6.23 -30.22
CA THR A 325 3.22 -6.84 -31.53
C THR A 325 3.72 -5.93 -32.66
N CYS A 326 3.97 -4.64 -32.39
CA CYS A 326 4.50 -3.66 -33.33
C CYS A 326 6.04 -3.55 -33.30
N ALA A 327 6.73 -4.34 -32.47
CA ALA A 327 8.18 -4.29 -32.40
C ALA A 327 8.80 -4.63 -33.76
N THR A 328 9.73 -3.80 -34.21
CA THR A 328 10.43 -3.98 -35.48
C THR A 328 11.51 -5.06 -35.38
N THR A 329 12.01 -5.29 -34.18
CA THR A 329 13.06 -6.28 -33.89
C THR A 329 12.38 -7.62 -33.58
N LYS A 330 12.66 -8.63 -34.38
CA LYS A 330 12.18 -9.99 -34.12
C LYS A 330 12.83 -10.54 -32.85
N ASP A 331 12.04 -11.24 -32.05
CA ASP A 331 12.48 -11.89 -30.81
C ASP A 331 13.06 -10.93 -29.75
N LEU A 332 12.64 -9.65 -29.76
CA LEU A 332 13.11 -8.65 -28.78
C LEU A 332 12.70 -9.03 -27.34
N GLY A 333 11.53 -9.61 -27.16
CA GLY A 333 11.11 -10.14 -25.85
C GLY A 333 12.11 -11.17 -25.32
N TYR A 334 12.45 -12.15 -26.13
CA TYR A 334 13.46 -13.15 -25.78
C TYR A 334 14.83 -12.54 -25.45
N ALA A 335 15.29 -11.56 -26.23
CA ALA A 335 16.56 -10.90 -26.01
C ALA A 335 16.58 -10.14 -24.65
N ARG A 336 15.45 -9.50 -24.28
CA ARG A 336 15.28 -8.86 -22.97
C ARG A 336 15.31 -9.87 -21.82
N ALA A 337 14.58 -10.98 -21.95
CA ALA A 337 14.62 -12.07 -20.97
C ALA A 337 16.03 -12.60 -20.80
N LYS A 338 16.79 -12.77 -21.88
CA LYS A 338 18.18 -13.20 -21.85
C LYS A 338 19.10 -12.19 -21.15
N THR A 339 18.81 -10.89 -21.25
CA THR A 339 19.55 -9.86 -20.49
C THR A 339 19.34 -10.00 -19.00
N ILE A 340 18.09 -10.18 -18.56
CA ILE A 340 17.78 -10.43 -17.13
C ILE A 340 18.39 -11.77 -16.65
N ALA A 341 18.30 -12.84 -17.45
CA ALA A 341 18.92 -14.11 -17.13
C ALA A 341 20.44 -14.00 -16.90
N ARG A 342 21.14 -13.21 -17.71
CA ARG A 342 22.59 -12.94 -17.50
C ARG A 342 22.87 -12.24 -16.17
N ILE A 343 22.00 -11.32 -15.73
CA ILE A 343 22.13 -10.69 -14.40
C ILE A 343 21.96 -11.74 -13.33
N LEU A 344 20.93 -12.60 -13.39
CA LEU A 344 20.72 -13.67 -12.41
C LEU A 344 21.92 -14.65 -12.35
N ILE A 345 22.48 -15.01 -13.51
CA ILE A 345 23.69 -15.84 -13.58
C ILE A 345 24.88 -15.10 -12.93
N SER A 346 25.05 -13.81 -13.17
CA SER A 346 26.12 -13.03 -12.55
C SER A 346 25.97 -12.92 -11.03
N LEU A 347 24.75 -13.06 -10.49
CA LEU A 347 24.43 -13.14 -9.08
C LEU A 347 24.53 -14.55 -8.50
N GLY A 348 24.93 -15.54 -9.30
CA GLY A 348 25.23 -16.91 -8.86
C GLY A 348 24.12 -17.93 -9.11
N VAL A 349 23.02 -17.57 -9.77
CA VAL A 349 22.00 -18.55 -10.17
C VAL A 349 22.56 -19.45 -11.26
N SER A 350 22.42 -20.78 -11.10
CA SER A 350 22.89 -21.74 -12.12
C SER A 350 22.14 -21.54 -13.43
N GLU A 351 22.86 -21.52 -14.56
CA GLU A 351 22.28 -21.45 -15.91
C GLU A 351 21.30 -22.62 -16.16
N ASP A 352 21.61 -23.81 -15.61
CA ASP A 352 20.74 -25.01 -15.74
C ASP A 352 19.39 -24.85 -15.03
N ASN A 353 19.25 -23.88 -14.13
CA ASN A 353 18.03 -23.57 -13.43
C ASN A 353 17.21 -22.47 -14.11
N ILE A 354 17.67 -21.91 -15.24
CA ILE A 354 17.01 -20.77 -15.91
C ILE A 354 16.47 -21.20 -17.28
N GLU A 355 15.16 -21.20 -17.43
CA GLU A 355 14.50 -21.28 -18.74
C GLU A 355 14.22 -19.86 -19.25
N VAL A 356 14.55 -19.55 -20.49
CA VAL A 356 14.35 -18.24 -21.11
C VAL A 356 13.35 -18.34 -22.24
N ASP A 357 12.37 -17.43 -22.29
CA ASP A 357 11.33 -17.37 -23.31
C ASP A 357 11.01 -15.92 -23.71
N GLY A 358 10.31 -15.74 -24.83
CA GLY A 358 9.90 -14.44 -25.33
C GLY A 358 8.50 -14.47 -25.95
N VAL A 359 7.69 -13.49 -25.64
CA VAL A 359 6.30 -13.38 -26.09
C VAL A 359 6.06 -12.09 -26.84
N ALA A 360 5.49 -12.20 -28.04
CA ALA A 360 4.96 -11.06 -28.79
C ALA A 360 3.52 -10.77 -28.31
N GLY A 361 3.37 -9.75 -27.52
CA GLY A 361 2.12 -9.34 -26.87
C GLY A 361 2.37 -8.74 -25.49
N PRO A 362 1.35 -8.21 -24.84
CA PRO A 362 1.44 -7.71 -23.50
C PRO A 362 1.61 -8.85 -22.47
N PRO A 363 2.20 -8.56 -21.31
CA PRO A 363 2.26 -9.52 -20.20
C PRO A 363 0.88 -9.87 -19.62
N ASP A 364 -0.11 -9.06 -19.94
CA ASP A 364 -1.48 -9.17 -19.50
C ASP A 364 -2.46 -8.88 -20.64
N ASN A 365 -3.48 -9.72 -20.82
CA ASN A 365 -4.47 -9.60 -21.89
C ASN A 365 -5.33 -8.32 -21.83
N ARG A 366 -5.25 -7.57 -20.72
CA ARG A 366 -5.98 -6.32 -20.50
C ARG A 366 -5.23 -5.09 -21.00
N ILE A 367 -3.91 -5.23 -21.18
CA ILE A 367 -3.11 -4.17 -21.77
C ILE A 367 -3.44 -4.14 -23.27
N GLU A 368 -4.09 -3.06 -23.72
CA GLU A 368 -4.42 -2.89 -25.13
C GLU A 368 -3.13 -2.87 -25.97
N ASN A 369 -3.12 -3.65 -27.03
CA ASN A 369 -2.03 -3.57 -27.99
C ASN A 369 -2.00 -2.15 -28.62
N PRO A 370 -0.90 -1.42 -28.53
CA PRO A 370 -0.81 -0.10 -29.09
C PRO A 370 -1.02 -0.17 -30.61
N LYS A 371 -1.75 0.79 -31.16
CA LYS A 371 -1.79 0.97 -32.61
C LYS A 371 -0.36 1.27 -33.06
N CYS A 372 0.15 0.47 -33.98
CA CYS A 372 1.51 0.65 -34.50
C CYS A 372 1.68 2.07 -35.03
N GLY A 373 2.73 2.78 -34.59
CA GLY A 373 2.98 4.18 -34.92
C GLY A 373 2.37 5.21 -33.95
N SER A 374 1.65 4.79 -32.89
CA SER A 374 1.25 5.71 -31.82
C SER A 374 2.39 5.92 -30.84
N ASN A 375 2.71 7.18 -30.54
CA ASN A 375 3.65 7.52 -29.49
C ASN A 375 3.00 7.25 -28.13
N GLY A 376 3.54 6.36 -27.31
CA GLY A 376 3.31 6.48 -25.87
C GLY A 376 2.85 5.29 -25.05
N ILE A 377 2.47 4.11 -25.60
CA ILE A 377 1.99 2.98 -24.76
C ILE A 377 3.02 1.82 -24.73
N ALA A 378 4.22 2.06 -25.17
CA ALA A 378 5.22 0.98 -25.30
C ALA A 378 5.88 0.56 -23.98
N GLY A 379 5.75 1.33 -22.90
CA GLY A 379 6.38 1.03 -21.61
C GLY A 379 5.88 -0.25 -20.98
N GLU A 380 4.58 -0.38 -20.85
CA GLU A 380 3.93 -1.56 -20.22
C GLU A 380 4.23 -2.89 -20.92
N HIS A 381 4.58 -2.84 -22.21
CA HIS A 381 4.99 -4.02 -22.97
C HIS A 381 6.47 -4.39 -22.83
N ARG A 382 7.26 -3.61 -22.11
CA ARG A 382 8.70 -3.87 -21.90
C ARG A 382 8.97 -4.58 -20.58
N THR A 383 8.08 -5.45 -20.21
CA THR A 383 8.15 -6.20 -18.96
C THR A 383 8.93 -7.50 -19.17
N VAL A 384 9.66 -7.90 -18.14
CA VAL A 384 10.20 -9.26 -17.99
C VAL A 384 9.58 -9.89 -16.75
N ARG A 385 8.99 -11.07 -16.90
CA ARG A 385 8.44 -11.85 -15.79
C ARG A 385 9.37 -12.98 -15.44
N ILE A 386 9.62 -13.18 -14.16
CA ILE A 386 10.34 -14.32 -13.62
C ILE A 386 9.35 -15.16 -12.83
N THR A 387 9.20 -16.43 -13.16
CA THR A 387 8.32 -17.37 -12.46
C THR A 387 9.15 -18.49 -11.87
N VAL A 388 8.90 -18.87 -10.62
CA VAL A 388 9.49 -20.04 -9.97
C VAL A 388 8.72 -21.28 -10.38
N ASN A 389 9.43 -22.32 -10.87
CA ASN A 389 8.83 -23.57 -11.38
C ASN A 389 8.79 -24.68 -10.32
#